data_8f1536feb6501153a8681c34583c4312
#
_entry.id   8f1536feb6501153a8681c34583c4312
#
_cell.length_a   1.000
_cell.length_b   1.000
_cell.length_c   1.000
_cell.angle_alpha   90.00
_cell.angle_beta   90.00
_cell.angle_gamma   90.00
#
_symmetry.space_group_name_H-M   'P 1'
#
loop_
_entity.id
_entity.type
_entity.pdbx_description
1 polymer ?
#
loop_
_entity_poly.entity_id
_entity_poly.type
_entity_poly.pdbx_seq_one_letter_code
_entity_poly.pdbx_strand_id
1 'polypeptide(L)'
;PAEEVAALIRERGGKAVVDTHNVAEWAGAKAMVDKAVSEFGGLDILVNNAGILRDRMLINMTEDEWDSVVKVHMKGTFAPMHHAGNYWRAQQKAGKKVDARIINTTSHSGLFCNIGQANYAAAKAGIASLSLVAARELSRYGVTVNAIAPRAETRMTQGLRELTPEQVERRDPAWISALVTWLASPEGAKISGKVFEAWGYGYAVAESWQHGPITPASKDPSELGPRVEEIIRFSRKNAGIDRDTWLDI
;
A
#
# COMPACT_ATOMS: atom_id res chain seq x y z
N PRO A 1 -3.85 22.08 6.98
CA PRO A 1 -4.30 21.16 5.91
C PRO A 1 -5.41 20.20 6.36
N ALA A 2 -5.24 19.48 7.50
CA ALA A 2 -6.25 18.51 7.95
C ALA A 2 -7.57 19.20 8.35
N GLU A 3 -7.52 20.32 9.07
CA GLU A 3 -8.71 21.10 9.41
C GLU A 3 -9.41 21.71 8.19
N GLU A 4 -8.66 22.11 7.17
CA GLU A 4 -9.23 22.60 5.91
C GLU A 4 -10.06 21.53 5.21
N VAL A 5 -9.54 20.30 5.15
CA VAL A 5 -10.26 19.15 4.58
C VAL A 5 -11.48 18.81 5.45
N ALA A 6 -11.34 18.79 6.76
CA ALA A 6 -12.46 18.53 7.68
C ALA A 6 -13.55 19.61 7.56
N ALA A 7 -13.18 20.88 7.39
CA ALA A 7 -14.13 21.97 7.16
C ALA A 7 -14.91 21.76 5.86
N LEU A 8 -14.23 21.44 4.75
CA LEU A 8 -14.88 21.14 3.47
C LEU A 8 -15.85 19.96 3.53
N ILE A 9 -15.50 18.92 4.30
CA ILE A 9 -16.40 17.77 4.48
C ILE A 9 -17.66 18.19 5.25
N ARG A 10 -17.49 18.99 6.33
CA ARG A 10 -18.61 19.49 7.14
C ARG A 10 -19.51 20.44 6.31
N GLU A 11 -18.92 21.32 5.51
CA GLU A 11 -19.64 22.23 4.61
C GLU A 11 -20.51 21.46 3.60
N ARG A 12 -20.06 20.28 3.15
CA ARG A 12 -20.81 19.38 2.28
C ARG A 12 -21.81 18.48 3.01
N GLY A 13 -22.06 18.71 4.30
CA GLY A 13 -23.00 17.95 5.12
C GLY A 13 -22.47 16.65 5.71
N GLY A 14 -21.17 16.34 5.50
CA GLY A 14 -20.51 15.20 6.11
C GLY A 14 -20.06 15.48 7.55
N LYS A 15 -19.65 14.42 8.25
CA LYS A 15 -19.02 14.51 9.57
C LYS A 15 -17.53 14.26 9.43
N ALA A 16 -16.70 15.10 10.05
CA ALA A 16 -15.26 14.92 10.07
C ALA A 16 -14.66 15.40 11.38
N VAL A 17 -13.69 14.65 11.88
CA VAL A 17 -12.89 14.96 13.06
C VAL A 17 -11.43 14.82 12.68
N VAL A 18 -10.61 15.79 13.09
CA VAL A 18 -9.16 15.73 12.85
C VAL A 18 -8.46 15.03 13.99
N ASP A 19 -7.50 14.20 13.66
CA ASP A 19 -6.57 13.58 14.59
C ASP A 19 -5.13 13.93 14.19
N THR A 20 -4.29 14.25 15.15
CA THR A 20 -2.90 14.69 14.96
C THR A 20 -1.87 13.71 15.51
N HIS A 21 -2.30 12.52 15.94
CA HIS A 21 -1.38 11.50 16.41
C HIS A 21 -0.49 10.96 15.28
N ASN A 22 0.67 10.48 15.64
CA ASN A 22 1.61 9.86 14.71
C ASN A 22 1.25 8.40 14.46
N VAL A 23 0.92 8.05 13.21
CA VAL A 23 0.58 6.68 12.78
C VAL A 23 1.69 5.67 13.07
N ALA A 24 2.94 6.11 13.10
CA ALA A 24 4.12 5.26 13.33
C ALA A 24 4.39 4.99 14.82
N GLU A 25 3.63 5.60 15.70
CA GLU A 25 3.67 5.36 17.13
C GLU A 25 2.53 4.45 17.55
N TRP A 26 2.85 3.40 18.30
CA TRP A 26 1.87 2.37 18.69
C TRP A 26 0.66 2.95 19.43
N ALA A 27 0.93 3.79 20.42
CA ALA A 27 -0.13 4.46 21.18
C ALA A 27 -0.90 5.48 20.34
N GLY A 28 -0.22 6.19 19.42
CA GLY A 28 -0.83 7.13 18.49
C GLY A 28 -1.80 6.44 17.55
N ALA A 29 -1.37 5.34 16.93
CA ALA A 29 -2.23 4.54 16.06
C ALA A 29 -3.46 3.98 16.80
N LYS A 30 -3.29 3.56 18.07
CA LYS A 30 -4.41 3.14 18.89
C LYS A 30 -5.38 4.29 19.16
N ALA A 31 -4.85 5.45 19.56
CA ALA A 31 -5.68 6.63 19.87
C ALA A 31 -6.52 7.07 18.66
N MET A 32 -5.97 7.02 17.45
CA MET A 32 -6.69 7.32 16.19
C MET A 32 -7.88 6.38 15.98
N VAL A 33 -7.69 5.06 16.18
CA VAL A 33 -8.75 4.07 16.04
C VAL A 33 -9.82 4.27 17.14
N ASP A 34 -9.39 4.45 18.37
CA ASP A 34 -10.31 4.69 19.52
C ASP A 34 -11.14 5.97 19.30
N LYS A 35 -10.50 7.03 18.78
CA LYS A 35 -11.17 8.30 18.46
C LYS A 35 -12.24 8.11 17.37
N ALA A 36 -11.93 7.41 16.29
CA ALA A 36 -12.92 7.12 15.26
C ALA A 36 -14.13 6.37 15.82
N VAL A 37 -13.89 5.37 16.66
CA VAL A 37 -14.95 4.59 17.31
C VAL A 37 -15.78 5.45 18.27
N SER A 38 -15.14 6.32 19.07
CA SER A 38 -15.85 7.17 20.04
C SER A 38 -16.66 8.28 19.37
N GLU A 39 -16.14 8.90 18.32
CA GLU A 39 -16.78 10.04 17.65
C GLU A 39 -17.91 9.62 16.68
N PHE A 40 -17.75 8.46 16.03
CA PHE A 40 -18.69 8.00 15.00
C PHE A 40 -19.48 6.75 15.40
N GLY A 41 -19.21 6.18 16.59
CA GLY A 41 -19.89 4.98 17.08
C GLY A 41 -19.40 3.67 16.49
N GLY A 42 -18.40 3.70 15.61
CA GLY A 42 -17.82 2.55 14.95
C GLY A 42 -16.69 2.87 13.99
N LEU A 43 -16.13 1.83 13.40
CA LEU A 43 -15.11 1.92 12.35
C LEU A 43 -15.41 0.85 11.31
N ASP A 44 -15.64 1.25 10.07
CA ASP A 44 -15.95 0.35 8.95
C ASP A 44 -14.83 0.31 7.92
N ILE A 45 -14.11 1.42 7.73
CA ILE A 45 -13.09 1.57 6.70
C ILE A 45 -11.83 2.17 7.30
N LEU A 46 -10.68 1.54 7.01
CA LEU A 46 -9.36 2.05 7.31
C LEU A 46 -8.57 2.26 6.02
N VAL A 47 -8.17 3.50 5.73
CA VAL A 47 -7.28 3.83 4.62
C VAL A 47 -5.92 4.25 5.16
N ASN A 48 -4.90 3.45 4.92
CA ASN A 48 -3.52 3.73 5.31
C ASN A 48 -2.79 4.40 4.13
N ASN A 49 -2.61 5.72 4.21
CA ASN A 49 -2.00 6.53 3.16
C ASN A 49 -0.85 7.43 3.64
N ALA A 50 -0.57 7.51 4.92
CA ALA A 50 0.52 8.32 5.46
C ALA A 50 1.88 7.87 4.89
N GLY A 51 2.74 8.85 4.56
CA GLY A 51 4.03 8.54 3.97
C GLY A 51 4.96 9.74 3.86
N ILE A 52 6.24 9.46 3.71
CA ILE A 52 7.33 10.42 3.48
C ILE A 52 8.30 9.89 2.44
N LEU A 53 9.10 10.76 1.84
CA LEU A 53 10.20 10.40 0.95
C LEU A 53 11.54 10.87 1.56
N ARG A 54 12.57 10.03 1.42
CA ARG A 54 13.98 10.33 1.72
C ARG A 54 14.82 9.59 0.68
N ASP A 55 14.69 10.05 -0.58
CA ASP A 55 15.30 9.41 -1.73
C ASP A 55 16.81 9.64 -1.73
N ARG A 56 17.57 8.55 -1.87
CA ARG A 56 19.03 8.54 -1.92
C ARG A 56 19.53 7.25 -2.58
N MET A 57 20.62 7.36 -3.33
CA MET A 57 21.32 6.17 -3.82
C MET A 57 21.71 5.27 -2.65
N LEU A 58 21.55 3.96 -2.80
CA LEU A 58 21.75 2.97 -1.74
C LEU A 58 23.04 3.17 -0.93
N ILE A 59 24.16 3.37 -1.63
CA ILE A 59 25.49 3.52 -0.99
C ILE A 59 25.67 4.84 -0.22
N ASN A 60 24.81 5.82 -0.45
CA ASN A 60 24.86 7.14 0.17
C ASN A 60 23.71 7.36 1.17
N MET A 61 22.81 6.37 1.32
CA MET A 61 21.65 6.45 2.20
C MET A 61 22.10 6.37 3.64
N THR A 62 21.65 7.29 4.49
CA THR A 62 21.92 7.27 5.92
C THR A 62 20.95 6.36 6.65
N GLU A 63 21.34 5.91 7.86
CA GLU A 63 20.48 5.14 8.76
C GLU A 63 19.16 5.88 9.07
N ASP A 64 19.22 7.18 9.34
CA ASP A 64 18.03 8.00 9.61
C ASP A 64 17.09 8.10 8.40
N GLU A 65 17.64 8.23 7.18
CA GLU A 65 16.84 8.21 5.94
C GLU A 65 16.16 6.85 5.73
N TRP A 66 16.81 5.76 6.09
CA TRP A 66 16.23 4.43 6.06
C TRP A 66 15.17 4.25 7.14
N ASP A 67 15.51 4.47 8.39
CA ASP A 67 14.66 4.21 9.55
C ASP A 67 13.39 5.06 9.54
N SER A 68 13.50 6.35 9.21
CA SER A 68 12.35 7.25 9.16
C SER A 68 11.32 6.79 8.11
N VAL A 69 11.76 6.36 6.92
CA VAL A 69 10.89 5.89 5.86
C VAL A 69 10.24 4.56 6.25
N VAL A 70 11.03 3.58 6.70
CA VAL A 70 10.50 2.27 7.13
C VAL A 70 9.53 2.44 8.30
N LYS A 71 9.85 3.28 9.29
CA LYS A 71 8.99 3.56 10.44
C LYS A 71 7.65 4.13 10.02
N VAL A 72 7.64 5.18 9.19
CA VAL A 72 6.39 5.84 8.79
C VAL A 72 5.55 4.93 7.89
N HIS A 73 6.16 4.29 6.90
CA HIS A 73 5.42 3.48 5.94
C HIS A 73 5.00 2.12 6.50
N MET A 74 5.95 1.29 6.94
CA MET A 74 5.64 -0.07 7.37
C MET A 74 4.94 -0.10 8.73
N LYS A 75 5.56 0.48 9.76
CA LYS A 75 4.95 0.50 11.09
C LYS A 75 3.69 1.36 11.11
N GLY A 76 3.69 2.49 10.38
CA GLY A 76 2.52 3.38 10.28
C GLY A 76 1.35 2.79 9.48
N THR A 77 1.56 1.72 8.69
CA THR A 77 0.49 0.91 8.10
C THR A 77 0.09 -0.23 9.05
N PHE A 78 1.06 -0.93 9.61
CA PHE A 78 0.82 -2.09 10.48
C PHE A 78 0.06 -1.73 11.77
N ALA A 79 0.47 -0.67 12.47
CA ALA A 79 -0.08 -0.35 13.78
C ALA A 79 -1.59 0.02 13.73
N PRO A 80 -2.07 0.91 12.81
CA PRO A 80 -3.50 1.14 12.66
C PRO A 80 -4.28 -0.14 12.26
N MET A 81 -3.73 -0.96 11.36
CA MET A 81 -4.35 -2.24 10.97
C MET A 81 -4.50 -3.19 12.15
N HIS A 82 -3.48 -3.28 13.00
CA HIS A 82 -3.52 -4.11 14.21
C HIS A 82 -4.63 -3.68 15.16
N HIS A 83 -4.73 -2.38 15.44
CA HIS A 83 -5.74 -1.86 16.38
C HIS A 83 -7.16 -1.96 15.80
N ALA A 84 -7.36 -1.62 14.53
CA ALA A 84 -8.64 -1.79 13.84
C ALA A 84 -9.05 -3.27 13.75
N GLY A 85 -8.13 -4.16 13.41
CA GLY A 85 -8.37 -5.61 13.36
C GLY A 85 -8.80 -6.19 14.71
N ASN A 86 -8.18 -5.72 15.82
CA ASN A 86 -8.59 -6.10 17.17
C ASN A 86 -9.98 -5.58 17.51
N TYR A 87 -10.31 -4.34 17.11
CA TYR A 87 -11.65 -3.79 17.28
C TYR A 87 -12.69 -4.65 16.54
N TRP A 88 -12.51 -4.94 15.26
CA TRP A 88 -13.45 -5.75 14.48
C TRP A 88 -13.58 -7.18 15.01
N ARG A 89 -12.49 -7.80 15.42
CA ARG A 89 -12.51 -9.11 16.09
C ARG A 89 -13.36 -9.08 17.36
N ALA A 90 -13.25 -8.02 18.16
CA ALA A 90 -14.06 -7.85 19.36
C ALA A 90 -15.55 -7.67 19.03
N GLN A 91 -15.88 -6.87 17.99
CA GLN A 91 -17.26 -6.70 17.53
C GLN A 91 -17.88 -8.03 17.07
N GLN A 92 -17.15 -8.82 16.30
CA GLN A 92 -17.62 -10.13 15.85
C GLN A 92 -17.83 -11.10 17.02
N LYS A 93 -16.89 -11.14 17.98
CA LYS A 93 -17.06 -11.94 19.20
C LYS A 93 -18.26 -11.53 20.03
N ALA A 94 -18.65 -10.26 19.99
CA ALA A 94 -19.87 -9.73 20.61
C ALA A 94 -21.16 -9.99 19.81
N GLY A 95 -21.07 -10.83 18.76
CA GLY A 95 -22.21 -11.19 17.91
C GLY A 95 -22.64 -10.12 16.91
N LYS A 96 -21.86 -9.07 16.72
CA LYS A 96 -22.14 -8.03 15.72
C LYS A 96 -21.64 -8.46 14.36
N LYS A 97 -22.42 -8.16 13.32
CA LYS A 97 -21.96 -8.31 11.94
C LYS A 97 -20.87 -7.29 11.65
N VAL A 98 -19.73 -7.76 11.18
CA VAL A 98 -18.64 -6.92 10.68
C VAL A 98 -18.62 -6.99 9.15
N ASP A 99 -18.53 -5.84 8.50
CA ASP A 99 -18.36 -5.70 7.06
C ASP A 99 -17.38 -4.54 6.81
N ALA A 100 -16.09 -4.81 7.05
CA ALA A 100 -15.07 -3.78 7.11
C ALA A 100 -14.07 -3.87 5.96
N ARG A 101 -13.39 -2.74 5.68
CA ARG A 101 -12.42 -2.59 4.58
C ARG A 101 -11.11 -2.01 5.09
N ILE A 102 -10.01 -2.56 4.62
CA ILE A 102 -8.69 -1.95 4.74
C ILE A 102 -8.15 -1.69 3.34
N ILE A 103 -7.70 -0.47 3.09
CA ILE A 103 -7.06 -0.08 1.84
C ILE A 103 -5.70 0.52 2.18
N ASN A 104 -4.64 -0.18 1.79
CA ASN A 104 -3.27 0.24 2.04
C ASN A 104 -2.66 0.89 0.80
N THR A 105 -1.78 1.87 0.98
CA THR A 105 -1.07 2.52 -0.12
C THR A 105 0.34 1.94 -0.25
N THR A 106 0.54 1.10 -1.26
CA THR A 106 1.85 0.69 -1.75
C THR A 106 2.39 1.67 -2.81
N SER A 107 3.23 1.24 -3.72
CA SER A 107 3.79 2.06 -4.80
C SER A 107 4.31 1.20 -5.94
N HIS A 108 4.32 1.75 -7.15
CA HIS A 108 5.05 1.17 -8.29
C HIS A 108 6.53 0.94 -7.95
N SER A 109 7.16 1.83 -7.18
CA SER A 109 8.54 1.65 -6.71
C SER A 109 8.71 0.40 -5.84
N GLY A 110 7.71 0.05 -5.05
CA GLY A 110 7.71 -1.18 -4.23
C GLY A 110 7.41 -2.45 -5.03
N LEU A 111 6.74 -2.34 -6.16
CA LEU A 111 6.36 -3.48 -7.01
C LEU A 111 7.40 -3.75 -8.10
N PHE A 112 7.94 -2.69 -8.71
CA PHE A 112 8.76 -2.75 -9.92
C PHE A 112 10.12 -2.08 -9.76
N CYS A 113 10.49 -1.71 -8.53
CA CYS A 113 11.73 -1.05 -8.14
C CYS A 113 11.89 0.37 -8.74
N ASN A 114 12.65 1.21 -8.06
CA ASN A 114 13.05 2.52 -8.55
C ASN A 114 14.43 2.88 -7.98
N ILE A 115 15.33 3.30 -8.85
CA ILE A 115 16.69 3.69 -8.47
C ILE A 115 16.62 4.89 -7.51
N GLY A 116 17.43 4.87 -6.45
CA GLY A 116 17.46 5.93 -5.43
C GLY A 116 16.38 5.83 -4.35
N GLN A 117 15.55 4.80 -4.39
CA GLN A 117 14.44 4.60 -3.44
C GLN A 117 14.52 3.27 -2.67
N ALA A 118 15.70 2.81 -2.30
CA ALA A 118 15.87 1.52 -1.64
C ALA A 118 15.03 1.39 -0.36
N ASN A 119 15.01 2.42 0.51
CA ASN A 119 14.18 2.48 1.72
C ASN A 119 12.68 2.47 1.40
N TYR A 120 12.25 3.34 0.49
CA TYR A 120 10.86 3.49 0.11
C TYR A 120 10.34 2.25 -0.64
N ALA A 121 11.10 1.73 -1.60
CA ALA A 121 10.75 0.53 -2.34
C ALA A 121 10.60 -0.68 -1.40
N ALA A 122 11.56 -0.91 -0.50
CA ALA A 122 11.48 -1.98 0.49
C ALA A 122 10.25 -1.85 1.39
N ALA A 123 9.97 -0.64 1.91
CA ALA A 123 8.81 -0.39 2.75
C ALA A 123 7.49 -0.62 1.99
N LYS A 124 7.39 -0.16 0.75
CA LYS A 124 6.18 -0.29 -0.08
C LYS A 124 5.96 -1.72 -0.58
N ALA A 125 7.02 -2.47 -0.90
CA ALA A 125 6.95 -3.91 -1.15
C ALA A 125 6.45 -4.68 0.09
N GLY A 126 6.96 -4.31 1.27
CA GLY A 126 6.50 -4.86 2.53
C GLY A 126 5.03 -4.60 2.81
N ILE A 127 4.51 -3.41 2.48
CA ILE A 127 3.07 -3.09 2.59
C ILE A 127 2.22 -3.96 1.65
N ALA A 128 2.67 -4.19 0.41
CA ALA A 128 1.97 -5.07 -0.51
C ALA A 128 1.85 -6.49 0.06
N SER A 129 2.97 -7.07 0.52
CA SER A 129 2.98 -8.39 1.16
C SER A 129 2.13 -8.44 2.43
N LEU A 130 2.26 -7.44 3.33
CA LEU A 130 1.46 -7.32 4.55
C LEU A 130 -0.04 -7.29 4.25
N SER A 131 -0.45 -6.62 3.16
CA SER A 131 -1.85 -6.56 2.74
C SER A 131 -2.39 -7.93 2.35
N LEU A 132 -1.58 -8.75 1.67
CA LEU A 132 -1.97 -10.13 1.28
C LEU A 132 -2.09 -11.03 2.50
N VAL A 133 -1.17 -10.93 3.46
CA VAL A 133 -1.25 -11.66 4.73
C VAL A 133 -2.49 -11.26 5.51
N ALA A 134 -2.69 -9.96 5.70
CA ALA A 134 -3.83 -9.42 6.44
C ALA A 134 -5.19 -9.79 5.78
N ALA A 135 -5.27 -9.82 4.45
CA ALA A 135 -6.46 -10.27 3.73
C ALA A 135 -6.85 -11.71 4.10
N ARG A 136 -5.86 -12.60 4.26
CA ARG A 136 -6.09 -14.00 4.66
C ARG A 136 -6.45 -14.13 6.14
N GLU A 137 -5.75 -13.40 7.01
CA GLU A 137 -5.95 -13.51 8.45
C GLU A 137 -7.25 -12.86 8.94
N LEU A 138 -7.65 -11.73 8.34
CA LEU A 138 -8.78 -10.93 8.78
C LEU A 138 -10.09 -11.30 8.09
N SER A 139 -10.07 -12.10 7.01
CA SER A 139 -11.27 -12.52 6.29
C SER A 139 -12.31 -13.18 7.17
N ARG A 140 -11.88 -14.01 8.12
CA ARG A 140 -12.75 -14.69 9.10
C ARG A 140 -13.46 -13.73 10.03
N TYR A 141 -13.04 -12.47 10.11
CA TYR A 141 -13.67 -11.43 10.91
C TYR A 141 -14.52 -10.46 10.07
N GLY A 142 -14.78 -10.78 8.79
CA GLY A 142 -15.58 -9.94 7.91
C GLY A 142 -14.82 -8.70 7.38
N VAL A 143 -13.49 -8.76 7.29
CA VAL A 143 -12.66 -7.65 6.81
C VAL A 143 -12.02 -8.02 5.48
N THR A 144 -12.17 -7.17 4.48
CA THR A 144 -11.39 -7.24 3.23
C THR A 144 -10.19 -6.32 3.30
N VAL A 145 -9.08 -6.73 2.70
CA VAL A 145 -7.83 -5.96 2.67
C VAL A 145 -7.29 -5.92 1.26
N ASN A 146 -7.08 -4.72 0.74
CA ASN A 146 -6.48 -4.51 -0.57
C ASN A 146 -5.39 -3.44 -0.48
N ALA A 147 -4.52 -3.36 -1.46
CA ALA A 147 -3.53 -2.31 -1.59
C ALA A 147 -3.67 -1.59 -2.94
N ILE A 148 -3.29 -0.32 -2.98
CA ILE A 148 -3.20 0.47 -4.20
C ILE A 148 -1.77 0.96 -4.42
N ALA A 149 -1.32 0.96 -5.66
CA ALA A 149 -0.08 1.57 -6.13
C ALA A 149 -0.45 2.78 -7.01
N PRO A 150 -0.57 3.98 -6.43
CA PRO A 150 -1.06 5.15 -7.16
C PRO A 150 0.04 5.78 -8.02
N ARG A 151 -0.36 6.37 -9.16
CA ARG A 151 0.42 7.37 -9.91
C ARG A 151 -0.41 8.65 -10.00
N ALA A 152 -0.16 9.58 -9.10
CA ALA A 152 -0.81 10.88 -9.05
C ALA A 152 0.22 11.99 -8.84
N GLU A 153 -0.09 13.18 -9.34
CA GLU A 153 0.65 14.38 -9.00
C GLU A 153 0.11 14.93 -7.67
N THR A 154 1.00 15.07 -6.72
CA THR A 154 0.66 15.52 -5.37
C THR A 154 1.75 16.46 -4.87
N ARG A 155 1.54 17.13 -3.74
CA ARG A 155 2.57 17.94 -3.09
C ARG A 155 3.89 17.19 -2.86
N MET A 156 3.84 15.87 -2.74
CA MET A 156 5.02 15.02 -2.56
C MET A 156 5.83 14.82 -3.85
N THR A 157 5.17 14.90 -5.01
CA THR A 157 5.76 14.63 -6.33
C THR A 157 5.85 15.87 -7.21
N GLN A 158 5.23 16.97 -6.79
CA GLN A 158 5.20 18.22 -7.51
C GLN A 158 6.62 18.79 -7.70
N GLY A 159 6.94 19.18 -8.94
CA GLY A 159 8.23 19.76 -9.29
C GLY A 159 9.37 18.75 -9.50
N LEU A 160 9.14 17.45 -9.35
CA LEU A 160 10.14 16.43 -9.66
C LEU A 160 10.41 16.29 -11.17
N ARG A 161 9.48 16.72 -12.00
CA ARG A 161 9.56 16.73 -13.46
C ARG A 161 8.59 17.73 -14.07
N GLU A 162 8.90 18.19 -15.27
CA GLU A 162 7.95 18.95 -16.08
C GLU A 162 6.90 18.00 -16.69
N LEU A 163 5.63 18.37 -16.60
CA LEU A 163 4.51 17.59 -17.12
C LEU A 163 3.77 18.43 -18.17
N THR A 164 3.32 17.77 -19.24
CA THR A 164 2.38 18.39 -20.18
C THR A 164 0.99 18.52 -19.56
N PRO A 165 0.11 19.41 -20.06
CA PRO A 165 -1.25 19.53 -19.54
C PRO A 165 -2.03 18.21 -19.55
N GLU A 166 -1.85 17.38 -20.57
CA GLU A 166 -2.45 16.05 -20.63
C GLU A 166 -1.92 15.12 -19.53
N GLN A 167 -0.61 15.18 -19.25
CA GLN A 167 0.00 14.39 -18.18
C GLN A 167 -0.44 14.86 -16.78
N VAL A 168 -0.71 16.16 -16.61
CA VAL A 168 -1.28 16.72 -15.37
C VAL A 168 -2.67 16.15 -15.14
N GLU A 169 -3.57 16.23 -16.15
CA GLU A 169 -4.92 15.67 -16.07
C GLU A 169 -4.90 14.18 -15.73
N ARG A 170 -4.05 13.41 -16.37
CA ARG A 170 -3.92 11.96 -16.13
C ARG A 170 -3.27 11.60 -14.80
N ARG A 171 -2.77 12.59 -14.06
CA ARG A 171 -2.19 12.46 -12.71
C ARG A 171 -3.04 13.11 -11.64
N ASP A 172 -4.28 13.49 -11.96
CA ASP A 172 -5.21 13.99 -10.96
C ASP A 172 -5.44 12.91 -9.89
N PRO A 173 -5.27 13.22 -8.59
CA PRO A 173 -5.57 12.32 -7.49
C PRO A 173 -7.02 11.79 -7.47
N ALA A 174 -7.94 12.46 -8.14
CA ALA A 174 -9.32 12.02 -8.26
C ALA A 174 -9.47 10.62 -8.87
N TRP A 175 -8.60 10.25 -9.81
CA TRP A 175 -8.58 8.90 -10.37
C TRP A 175 -8.32 7.83 -9.30
N ILE A 176 -7.41 8.13 -8.36
CA ILE A 176 -7.08 7.23 -7.27
C ILE A 176 -8.23 7.16 -6.26
N SER A 177 -8.80 8.32 -5.93
CA SER A 177 -9.92 8.44 -4.99
C SER A 177 -11.15 7.65 -5.45
N ALA A 178 -11.43 7.62 -6.75
CA ALA A 178 -12.53 6.84 -7.33
C ALA A 178 -12.38 5.34 -7.02
N LEU A 179 -11.18 4.76 -7.24
CA LEU A 179 -10.90 3.35 -6.94
C LEU A 179 -10.98 3.08 -5.43
N VAL A 180 -10.40 3.96 -4.60
CA VAL A 180 -10.45 3.83 -3.13
C VAL A 180 -11.88 3.84 -2.64
N THR A 181 -12.70 4.75 -3.13
CA THR A 181 -14.12 4.85 -2.78
C THR A 181 -14.89 3.60 -3.19
N TRP A 182 -14.64 3.08 -4.39
CA TRP A 182 -15.28 1.84 -4.85
C TRP A 182 -14.84 0.63 -4.01
N LEU A 183 -13.55 0.47 -3.70
CA LEU A 183 -13.06 -0.59 -2.82
C LEU A 183 -13.64 -0.50 -1.40
N ALA A 184 -13.94 0.70 -0.93
CA ALA A 184 -14.57 0.96 0.36
C ALA A 184 -16.07 0.68 0.37
N SER A 185 -16.72 0.67 -0.80
CA SER A 185 -18.17 0.50 -0.94
C SER A 185 -18.64 -0.95 -0.71
N PRO A 186 -19.95 -1.18 -0.61
CA PRO A 186 -20.52 -2.53 -0.58
C PRO A 186 -20.20 -3.37 -1.81
N GLU A 187 -20.06 -2.76 -2.99
CA GLU A 187 -19.69 -3.46 -4.22
C GLU A 187 -18.28 -4.02 -4.17
N GLY A 188 -17.36 -3.32 -3.48
CA GLY A 188 -15.99 -3.76 -3.24
C GLY A 188 -15.85 -4.91 -2.24
N ALA A 189 -16.92 -5.29 -1.53
CA ALA A 189 -16.91 -6.32 -0.48
C ALA A 189 -16.43 -7.70 -0.93
N LYS A 190 -16.51 -7.99 -2.22
CA LYS A 190 -16.09 -9.28 -2.81
C LYS A 190 -14.61 -9.31 -3.17
N ILE A 191 -13.91 -8.19 -3.07
CA ILE A 191 -12.53 -8.05 -3.49
C ILE A 191 -11.64 -7.98 -2.26
N SER A 192 -10.73 -8.93 -2.13
CA SER A 192 -9.74 -8.97 -1.05
C SER A 192 -8.43 -9.61 -1.51
N GLY A 193 -7.31 -9.18 -0.95
CA GLY A 193 -6.00 -9.72 -1.28
C GLY A 193 -5.51 -9.32 -2.67
N LYS A 194 -5.86 -8.11 -3.14
CA LYS A 194 -5.40 -7.58 -4.42
C LYS A 194 -4.54 -6.34 -4.23
N VAL A 195 -3.60 -6.17 -5.14
CA VAL A 195 -2.80 -4.96 -5.29
C VAL A 195 -3.20 -4.33 -6.62
N PHE A 196 -3.70 -3.10 -6.56
CA PHE A 196 -4.15 -2.38 -7.75
C PHE A 196 -3.15 -1.30 -8.13
N GLU A 197 -2.74 -1.28 -9.37
CA GLU A 197 -2.15 -0.10 -10.00
C GLU A 197 -3.28 0.87 -10.37
N ALA A 198 -3.11 2.18 -10.07
CA ALA A 198 -4.15 3.17 -10.29
C ALA A 198 -3.56 4.49 -10.83
N TRP A 199 -4.06 4.94 -11.98
CA TRP A 199 -3.70 6.22 -12.62
C TRP A 199 -4.74 6.63 -13.66
N GLY A 200 -4.64 7.82 -14.23
CA GLY A 200 -5.63 8.36 -15.17
C GLY A 200 -5.71 7.67 -16.55
N TYR A 201 -4.85 6.70 -16.83
CA TYR A 201 -4.99 5.84 -18.01
C TYR A 201 -5.84 4.59 -17.74
N GLY A 202 -6.05 4.22 -16.48
CA GLY A 202 -6.80 3.04 -16.10
C GLY A 202 -6.40 2.43 -14.78
N TYR A 203 -6.98 1.29 -14.53
CA TYR A 203 -6.69 0.46 -13.35
C TYR A 203 -6.21 -0.91 -13.80
N ALA A 204 -5.26 -1.48 -13.08
CA ALA A 204 -4.81 -2.85 -13.31
C ALA A 204 -4.60 -3.57 -11.98
N VAL A 205 -4.57 -4.88 -12.01
CA VAL A 205 -4.10 -5.68 -10.89
C VAL A 205 -2.62 -5.97 -11.11
N ALA A 206 -1.78 -5.62 -10.14
CA ALA A 206 -0.41 -6.11 -10.11
C ALA A 206 -0.44 -7.57 -9.67
N GLU A 207 0.00 -8.46 -10.56
CA GLU A 207 0.11 -9.89 -10.25
C GLU A 207 1.26 -10.09 -9.27
N SER A 208 1.01 -10.84 -8.20
CA SER A 208 2.03 -11.14 -7.20
C SER A 208 3.07 -12.15 -7.72
N TRP A 209 4.09 -12.42 -6.90
CA TRP A 209 5.10 -13.44 -7.20
C TRP A 209 4.47 -14.77 -7.60
N GLN A 210 4.96 -15.34 -8.68
CA GLN A 210 4.57 -16.65 -9.20
C GLN A 210 5.78 -17.60 -9.15
N HIS A 211 5.51 -18.87 -8.95
CA HIS A 211 6.56 -19.88 -9.06
C HIS A 211 7.09 -19.94 -10.49
N GLY A 212 8.40 -19.86 -10.63
CA GLY A 212 9.11 -20.03 -11.89
C GLY A 212 9.38 -21.50 -12.21
N PRO A 213 10.18 -21.78 -13.26
CA PRO A 213 10.64 -23.11 -13.57
C PRO A 213 11.44 -23.72 -12.42
N ILE A 214 11.41 -25.06 -12.32
CA ILE A 214 12.12 -25.82 -11.31
C ILE A 214 13.18 -26.71 -11.94
N THR A 215 14.30 -26.90 -11.29
CA THR A 215 15.35 -27.87 -11.64
C THR A 215 15.64 -28.78 -10.44
N PRO A 216 16.09 -30.02 -10.65
CA PRO A 216 16.49 -30.87 -9.53
C PRO A 216 17.61 -30.25 -8.69
N ALA A 217 17.48 -30.36 -7.37
CA ALA A 217 18.52 -29.87 -6.46
C ALA A 217 19.78 -30.75 -6.52
N SER A 218 20.94 -30.18 -6.29
CA SER A 218 22.19 -30.90 -6.06
C SER A 218 22.89 -30.36 -4.80
N LYS A 219 23.62 -31.23 -4.09
CA LYS A 219 24.51 -30.86 -3.01
C LYS A 219 25.91 -30.51 -3.51
N ASP A 220 26.20 -30.80 -4.78
CA ASP A 220 27.47 -30.48 -5.42
C ASP A 220 27.36 -29.13 -6.16
N PRO A 221 28.06 -28.07 -5.69
CA PRO A 221 28.05 -26.77 -6.35
C PRO A 221 28.50 -26.79 -7.81
N SER A 222 29.34 -27.77 -8.19
CA SER A 222 29.85 -27.88 -9.57
C SER A 222 28.78 -28.26 -10.59
N GLU A 223 27.68 -28.86 -10.14
CA GLU A 223 26.54 -29.22 -10.99
C GLU A 223 25.52 -28.08 -11.17
N LEU A 224 25.62 -27.00 -10.38
CA LEU A 224 24.57 -25.99 -10.32
C LEU A 224 24.59 -25.03 -11.51
N GLY A 225 25.77 -24.74 -12.10
CA GLY A 225 25.90 -23.75 -13.18
C GLY A 225 24.88 -23.97 -14.31
N PRO A 226 24.95 -25.10 -15.04
CA PRO A 226 24.03 -25.38 -16.14
C PRO A 226 22.55 -25.40 -15.73
N ARG A 227 22.25 -25.89 -14.53
CA ARG A 227 20.87 -25.99 -14.00
C ARG A 227 20.30 -24.62 -13.69
N VAL A 228 21.10 -23.75 -13.09
CA VAL A 228 20.68 -22.36 -12.78
C VAL A 228 20.52 -21.56 -14.09
N GLU A 229 21.43 -21.68 -15.05
CA GLU A 229 21.30 -21.06 -16.36
C GLU A 229 20.02 -21.47 -17.08
N GLU A 230 19.64 -22.75 -16.98
CA GLU A 230 18.41 -23.26 -17.59
C GLU A 230 17.15 -22.62 -16.96
N ILE A 231 17.03 -22.59 -15.63
CA ILE A 231 15.87 -21.97 -14.99
C ILE A 231 15.81 -20.47 -15.24
N ILE A 232 16.95 -19.76 -15.29
CA ILE A 232 17.01 -18.32 -15.66
C ILE A 232 16.50 -18.12 -17.08
N ARG A 233 16.94 -18.92 -18.05
CA ARG A 233 16.51 -18.81 -19.45
C ARG A 233 15.01 -18.96 -19.64
N PHE A 234 14.35 -19.80 -18.85
CA PHE A 234 12.90 -20.04 -18.92
C PHE A 234 12.09 -19.20 -17.91
N SER A 235 12.74 -18.44 -17.05
CA SER A 235 12.08 -17.53 -16.14
C SER A 235 11.56 -16.28 -16.85
N ARG A 236 10.49 -15.69 -16.32
CA ARG A 236 10.04 -14.36 -16.75
C ARG A 236 11.07 -13.31 -16.35
N LYS A 237 11.31 -12.35 -17.20
CA LYS A 237 12.10 -11.16 -16.85
C LYS A 237 11.36 -10.35 -15.75
N ASN A 238 12.12 -9.66 -14.92
CA ASN A 238 11.57 -8.71 -13.98
C ASN A 238 10.94 -7.52 -14.71
N ALA A 239 9.70 -7.19 -14.38
CA ALA A 239 9.04 -6.01 -14.92
C ALA A 239 9.72 -4.73 -14.43
N GLY A 240 9.87 -3.75 -15.32
CA GLY A 240 10.32 -2.40 -14.97
C GLY A 240 9.20 -1.55 -14.39
N ILE A 241 9.56 -0.35 -13.92
CA ILE A 241 8.61 0.56 -13.29
C ILE A 241 7.57 1.12 -14.28
N ASP A 242 7.91 1.20 -15.54
CA ASP A 242 6.98 1.49 -16.64
C ASP A 242 6.50 0.20 -17.27
N ARG A 243 5.22 0.15 -17.67
CA ARG A 243 4.53 -1.11 -18.03
C ARG A 243 5.21 -1.91 -19.15
N ASP A 244 5.84 -1.21 -20.08
CA ASP A 244 6.44 -1.80 -21.27
C ASP A 244 7.96 -2.00 -21.12
N THR A 245 8.50 -1.82 -19.91
CA THR A 245 9.93 -2.00 -19.65
C THR A 245 10.21 -3.28 -18.87
N TRP A 246 11.40 -3.82 -19.08
CA TRP A 246 11.93 -4.99 -18.39
C TRP A 246 13.29 -4.64 -17.79
N LEU A 247 13.58 -5.18 -16.63
CA LEU A 247 14.89 -4.99 -16.02
C LEU A 247 15.85 -6.03 -16.58
N ASP A 248 16.92 -5.55 -17.21
CA ASP A 248 18.04 -6.37 -17.62
C ASP A 248 19.08 -6.38 -16.48
N ILE A 249 18.84 -7.26 -15.49
CA ILE A 249 19.70 -7.51 -14.34
C ILE A 249 20.03 -8.99 -14.28
#